data_478c39d4b52823418c2a7ed2fb1b35bd
#
_entry.id   478c39d4b52823418c2a7ed2fb1b35bd
#
_cell.length_a   1.000
_cell.length_b   1.000
_cell.length_c   1.000
_cell.angle_alpha   90.00
_cell.angle_beta   90.00
_cell.angle_gamma   90.00
#
_symmetry.space_group_name_H-M   'P 1'
#
loop_
_entity.id
_entity.type
_entity.pdbx_description
1 polymer ?
#
loop_
_entity_poly.entity_id
_entity_poly.type
_entity_poly.pdbx_seq_one_letter_code
_entity_poly.pdbx_strand_id
1 'polypeptide(L)'
;MPSENVELRRAGLKVTLPRIKILQILEATAASAEHLSAEDVYQRLRDMGEDVGLATVYRVLTQFETAELVTRHNFEGGHSVFELSSDDHHDHMVDVDTNEVIEFFDEVIEKRQRELANERGFEIIDHSLVLYVRKRD
;
A
#
# COMPACT_ATOMS: atom_id res chain seq x y z
N MET A 1 2.29 21.52 -9.18
CA MET A 1 3.19 20.92 -10.14
C MET A 1 2.80 19.52 -10.41
N PRO A 2 2.84 19.14 -11.62
CA PRO A 2 2.30 17.86 -12.01
C PRO A 2 3.29 16.71 -11.89
N SER A 3 3.85 16.49 -10.70
CA SER A 3 4.65 15.29 -10.44
C SER A 3 3.81 14.05 -10.69
N GLU A 4 2.50 14.11 -10.42
CA GLU A 4 1.55 13.02 -10.69
C GLU A 4 1.48 12.72 -12.19
N ASN A 5 1.52 13.75 -13.03
CA ASN A 5 1.52 13.56 -14.48
C ASN A 5 2.75 12.78 -14.93
N VAL A 6 3.92 13.11 -14.38
CA VAL A 6 5.17 12.43 -14.70
C VAL A 6 5.12 10.98 -14.22
N GLU A 7 4.65 10.76 -13.00
CA GLU A 7 4.52 9.42 -12.41
C GLU A 7 3.62 8.53 -13.26
N LEU A 8 2.45 9.04 -13.65
CA LEU A 8 1.50 8.28 -14.46
C LEU A 8 2.09 7.93 -15.83
N ARG A 9 2.76 8.89 -16.48
CA ARG A 9 3.37 8.66 -17.80
C ARG A 9 4.50 7.64 -17.73
N ARG A 10 5.33 7.71 -16.69
CA ARG A 10 6.41 6.72 -16.50
C ARG A 10 5.86 5.32 -16.32
N ALA A 11 4.70 5.20 -15.68
CA ALA A 11 4.04 3.93 -15.48
C ALA A 11 3.27 3.44 -16.71
N GLY A 12 3.26 4.22 -17.79
CA GLY A 12 2.54 3.87 -19.02
C GLY A 12 1.04 4.13 -18.95
N LEU A 13 0.61 4.98 -18.02
CA LEU A 13 -0.81 5.27 -17.82
C LEU A 13 -1.18 6.63 -18.39
N LYS A 14 -2.40 6.71 -18.95
CA LYS A 14 -2.95 7.99 -19.36
C LYS A 14 -3.18 8.88 -18.16
N VAL A 15 -2.94 10.18 -18.33
CA VAL A 15 -3.23 11.18 -17.32
C VAL A 15 -4.73 11.50 -17.37
N THR A 16 -5.44 11.14 -16.30
CA THR A 16 -6.87 11.45 -16.14
C THR A 16 -7.08 12.07 -14.77
N LEU A 17 -8.14 12.83 -14.61
CA LEU A 17 -8.43 13.49 -13.35
C LEU A 17 -8.60 12.50 -12.18
N PRO A 18 -9.37 11.41 -12.33
CA PRO A 18 -9.46 10.44 -11.23
C PRO A 18 -8.11 9.85 -10.83
N ARG A 19 -7.26 9.53 -11.80
CA ARG A 19 -5.93 9.00 -11.53
C ARG A 19 -5.06 10.00 -10.79
N ILE A 20 -5.07 11.26 -11.21
CA ILE A 20 -4.31 12.32 -10.54
C ILE A 20 -4.76 12.45 -9.09
N LYS A 21 -6.07 12.54 -8.86
CA LYS A 21 -6.62 12.75 -7.52
C LYS A 21 -6.31 11.59 -6.58
N ILE A 22 -6.45 10.37 -7.07
CA ILE A 22 -6.15 9.18 -6.26
C ILE A 22 -4.66 9.12 -5.94
N LEU A 23 -3.81 9.41 -6.91
CA LEU A 23 -2.36 9.42 -6.67
C LEU A 23 -1.98 10.48 -5.63
N GLN A 24 -2.59 11.65 -5.68
CA GLN A 24 -2.36 12.72 -4.70
C GLN A 24 -2.74 12.27 -3.29
N ILE A 25 -3.85 11.57 -3.14
CA ILE A 25 -4.28 11.03 -1.84
C ILE A 25 -3.24 10.05 -1.31
N LEU A 26 -2.77 9.14 -2.16
CA LEU A 26 -1.76 8.16 -1.76
C LEU A 26 -0.43 8.80 -1.41
N GLU A 27 -0.03 9.84 -2.15
CA GLU A 27 1.20 10.59 -1.85
C GLU A 27 1.09 11.31 -0.51
N ALA A 28 -0.05 11.90 -0.22
CA ALA A 28 -0.27 12.60 1.05
C ALA A 28 -0.20 11.65 2.25
N THR A 29 -0.68 10.42 2.10
CA THR A 29 -0.67 9.43 3.17
C THR A 29 0.65 8.67 3.29
N ALA A 30 1.44 8.65 2.23
CA ALA A 30 2.77 8.02 2.27
C ALA A 30 3.66 8.65 3.34
N ALA A 31 3.58 9.97 3.50
CA ALA A 31 4.38 10.70 4.47
C ALA A 31 3.99 10.39 5.92
N SER A 32 2.75 9.97 6.17
CA SER A 32 2.25 9.64 7.51
C SER A 32 2.19 8.14 7.76
N ALA A 33 2.70 7.32 6.82
CA ALA A 33 2.68 5.86 6.90
C ALA A 33 1.27 5.27 7.04
N GLU A 34 0.25 6.00 6.57
CA GLU A 34 -1.11 5.49 6.56
C GLU A 34 -1.31 4.50 5.42
N HIS A 35 -2.13 3.50 5.69
CA HIS A 35 -2.53 2.51 4.70
C HIS A 35 -4.03 2.67 4.46
N LEU A 36 -4.41 2.84 3.20
CA LEU A 36 -5.79 3.13 2.84
C LEU A 36 -6.42 1.98 2.07
N SER A 37 -7.65 1.62 2.46
CA SER A 37 -8.48 0.74 1.65
C SER A 37 -9.06 1.55 0.48
N ALA A 38 -9.68 0.86 -0.48
CA ALA A 38 -10.36 1.54 -1.58
C ALA A 38 -11.52 2.42 -1.04
N GLU A 39 -12.21 1.95 -0.02
CA GLU A 39 -13.28 2.70 0.61
C GLU A 39 -12.76 3.97 1.28
N ASP A 40 -11.60 3.89 1.92
CA ASP A 40 -10.95 5.07 2.51
C ASP A 40 -10.60 6.11 1.45
N VAL A 41 -10.05 5.67 0.33
CA VAL A 41 -9.73 6.56 -0.80
C VAL A 41 -11.01 7.20 -1.34
N TYR A 42 -12.06 6.39 -1.51
CA TYR A 42 -13.36 6.88 -1.97
C TYR A 42 -13.91 7.96 -1.03
N GLN A 43 -13.84 7.74 0.28
CA GLN A 43 -14.35 8.70 1.26
C GLN A 43 -13.56 10.00 1.21
N ARG A 44 -12.25 9.93 1.07
CA ARG A 44 -11.42 11.13 0.94
C ARG A 44 -11.74 11.93 -0.31
N LEU A 45 -12.02 11.25 -1.41
CA LEU A 45 -12.46 11.93 -2.63
C LEU A 45 -13.78 12.66 -2.41
N ARG A 46 -14.72 12.04 -1.74
CA ARG A 46 -16.00 12.66 -1.42
C ARG A 46 -15.81 13.90 -0.54
N ASP A 47 -14.95 13.79 0.47
CA ASP A 47 -14.66 14.90 1.39
C ASP A 47 -14.02 16.07 0.65
N MET A 48 -13.30 15.80 -0.44
CA MET A 48 -12.68 16.81 -1.30
C MET A 48 -13.65 17.39 -2.33
N GLY A 49 -14.89 16.90 -2.36
CA GLY A 49 -15.88 17.33 -3.34
C GLY A 49 -15.72 16.71 -4.72
N GLU A 50 -14.93 15.63 -4.83
CA GLU A 50 -14.74 14.95 -6.10
C GLU A 50 -15.79 13.86 -6.30
N ASP A 51 -16.42 13.86 -7.47
CA ASP A 51 -17.47 12.91 -7.80
C ASP A 51 -16.88 11.72 -8.57
N VAL A 52 -16.26 10.81 -7.81
CA VAL A 52 -15.66 9.59 -8.34
C VAL A 52 -16.30 8.40 -7.63
N GLY A 53 -16.90 7.50 -8.39
CA GLY A 53 -17.57 6.35 -7.81
C GLY A 53 -16.60 5.30 -7.26
N LEU A 54 -17.09 4.49 -6.33
CA LEU A 54 -16.26 3.46 -5.70
C LEU A 54 -15.73 2.45 -6.72
N ALA A 55 -16.53 2.06 -7.71
CA ALA A 55 -16.07 1.14 -8.76
C ALA A 55 -14.90 1.71 -9.55
N THR A 56 -14.91 3.02 -9.80
CA THR A 56 -13.81 3.69 -10.48
C THR A 56 -12.56 3.70 -9.61
N VAL A 57 -12.72 3.93 -8.30
CA VAL A 57 -11.60 3.88 -7.36
C VAL A 57 -10.93 2.50 -7.39
N TYR A 58 -11.72 1.43 -7.30
CA TYR A 58 -11.18 0.07 -7.38
C TYR A 58 -10.45 -0.17 -8.70
N ARG A 59 -11.02 0.26 -9.80
CA ARG A 59 -10.40 0.08 -11.12
C ARG A 59 -9.07 0.82 -11.22
N VAL A 60 -9.02 2.07 -10.74
CA VAL A 60 -7.78 2.86 -10.78
C VAL A 60 -6.71 2.24 -9.88
N LEU A 61 -7.07 1.82 -8.66
CA LEU A 61 -6.11 1.19 -7.76
C LEU A 61 -5.57 -0.12 -8.35
N THR A 62 -6.41 -0.90 -9.01
CA THR A 62 -5.97 -2.12 -9.69
C THR A 62 -5.03 -1.80 -10.84
N GLN A 63 -5.30 -0.75 -11.60
CA GLN A 63 -4.41 -0.30 -12.68
C GLN A 63 -3.07 0.17 -12.12
N PHE A 64 -3.08 0.89 -11.00
CA PHE A 64 -1.86 1.32 -10.33
C PHE A 64 -1.05 0.14 -9.81
N GLU A 65 -1.71 -0.87 -9.29
CA GLU A 65 -1.05 -2.10 -8.82
C GLU A 65 -0.37 -2.81 -9.98
N THR A 66 -1.07 -2.98 -11.09
CA THR A 66 -0.52 -3.63 -12.30
C THR A 66 0.67 -2.85 -12.85
N ALA A 67 0.63 -1.52 -12.77
CA ALA A 67 1.70 -0.65 -13.22
C ALA A 67 2.82 -0.48 -12.17
N GLU A 68 2.73 -1.18 -11.06
CA GLU A 68 3.71 -1.16 -9.97
C GLU A 68 3.86 0.21 -9.29
N LEU A 69 2.84 1.07 -9.40
CA LEU A 69 2.80 2.34 -8.67
C LEU A 69 2.38 2.15 -7.22
N VAL A 70 1.54 1.16 -6.97
CA VAL A 70 1.08 0.85 -5.61
C VAL A 70 1.27 -0.62 -5.31
N THR A 71 1.38 -0.91 -4.03
CA THR A 71 1.40 -2.27 -3.50
C THR A 71 0.10 -2.51 -2.74
N ARG A 72 -0.54 -3.63 -3.03
CA ARG A 72 -1.72 -4.06 -2.31
C ARG A 72 -1.30 -5.04 -1.22
N HIS A 73 -1.79 -4.83 -0.01
CA HIS A 73 -1.62 -5.76 1.09
C HIS A 73 -2.98 -6.36 1.43
N ASN A 74 -3.09 -7.68 1.31
CA ASN A 74 -4.32 -8.41 1.65
C ASN A 74 -4.12 -9.03 3.02
N PHE A 75 -4.99 -8.69 3.95
CA PHE A 75 -4.89 -9.18 5.32
C PHE A 75 -6.03 -10.13 5.64
N GLU A 76 -5.79 -10.95 6.67
CA GLU A 76 -6.85 -11.81 7.21
C GLU A 76 -8.03 -10.95 7.64
N GLY A 77 -9.25 -11.48 7.46
CA GLY A 77 -10.45 -10.70 7.69
C GLY A 77 -11.03 -10.10 6.42
N GLY A 78 -10.35 -10.30 5.29
CA GLY A 78 -10.88 -9.97 3.96
C GLY A 78 -10.72 -8.52 3.55
N HIS A 79 -9.90 -7.72 4.27
CA HIS A 79 -9.67 -6.35 3.84
C HIS A 79 -8.34 -6.20 3.12
N SER A 80 -8.26 -5.22 2.23
CA SER A 80 -7.05 -4.87 1.49
C SER A 80 -6.75 -3.40 1.69
N VAL A 81 -5.47 -3.08 1.79
CA VAL A 81 -5.02 -1.69 1.85
C VAL A 81 -3.98 -1.47 0.76
N PHE A 82 -3.82 -0.22 0.37
CA PHE A 82 -2.93 0.18 -0.71
C PHE A 82 -1.97 1.25 -0.23
N GLU A 83 -0.75 1.19 -0.71
CA GLU A 83 0.24 2.22 -0.45
C GLU A 83 1.10 2.41 -1.69
N LEU A 84 1.74 3.57 -1.82
CA LEU A 84 2.69 3.79 -2.91
C LEU A 84 3.83 2.80 -2.78
N SER A 85 4.23 2.21 -3.90
CA SER A 85 5.37 1.31 -3.93
C SER A 85 6.64 2.07 -3.58
N SER A 86 7.48 1.44 -2.79
CA SER A 86 8.75 2.03 -2.38
C SER A 86 9.84 0.98 -2.46
N ASP A 87 11.09 1.44 -2.55
CA ASP A 87 12.23 0.53 -2.55
C ASP A 87 12.54 0.01 -1.14
N ASP A 88 11.97 0.66 -0.13
CA ASP A 88 12.19 0.26 1.25
C ASP A 88 11.22 -0.86 1.64
N HIS A 89 11.78 -1.97 2.06
CA HIS A 89 10.99 -3.07 2.58
C HIS A 89 10.57 -2.79 4.01
N HIS A 90 9.31 -3.05 4.33
CA HIS A 90 8.85 -3.03 5.72
C HIS A 90 7.78 -4.10 5.92
N ASP A 91 7.63 -4.49 7.17
CA ASP A 91 6.67 -5.48 7.60
C ASP A 91 5.49 -4.77 8.27
N HIS A 92 4.45 -5.51 8.60
CA HIS A 92 3.21 -4.92 9.09
C HIS A 92 2.69 -5.61 10.34
N MET A 93 2.11 -4.83 11.24
CA MET A 93 1.26 -5.34 12.30
C MET A 93 -0.16 -4.88 12.03
N VAL A 94 -1.13 -5.76 12.18
CA VAL A 94 -2.53 -5.44 11.99
C VAL A 94 -3.25 -5.62 13.32
N ASP A 95 -3.83 -4.54 13.83
CA ASP A 95 -4.69 -4.59 15.02
C ASP A 95 -6.02 -5.22 14.60
N VAL A 96 -6.31 -6.42 15.11
CA VAL A 96 -7.50 -7.16 14.68
C VAL A 96 -8.80 -6.54 15.17
N ASP A 97 -8.73 -5.68 16.18
CA ASP A 97 -9.93 -5.02 16.71
C ASP A 97 -10.27 -3.73 15.97
N THR A 98 -9.27 -3.00 15.48
CA THR A 98 -9.48 -1.70 14.82
C THR A 98 -9.16 -1.71 13.33
N ASN A 99 -8.48 -2.76 12.84
CA ASN A 99 -7.93 -2.85 11.48
C ASN A 99 -6.83 -1.81 11.19
N GLU A 100 -6.30 -1.16 12.23
CA GLU A 100 -5.17 -0.27 12.07
C GLU A 100 -3.94 -1.07 11.62
N VAL A 101 -3.19 -0.52 10.66
CA VAL A 101 -1.99 -1.16 10.14
C VAL A 101 -0.78 -0.33 10.56
N ILE A 102 0.20 -0.99 11.17
CA ILE A 102 1.42 -0.37 11.66
C ILE A 102 2.59 -0.95 10.90
N GLU A 103 3.40 -0.10 10.31
CA GLU A 103 4.62 -0.54 9.62
C GLU A 103 5.76 -0.67 10.61
N PHE A 104 6.64 -1.64 10.37
CA PHE A 104 7.87 -1.76 11.14
C PHE A 104 8.96 -2.39 10.30
N PHE A 105 10.20 -2.16 10.72
CA PHE A 105 11.37 -2.79 10.15
C PHE A 105 12.30 -3.19 11.28
N ASP A 106 12.78 -4.42 11.25
CA ASP A 106 13.70 -4.93 12.26
C ASP A 106 14.82 -5.69 11.59
N GLU A 107 16.06 -5.21 11.75
CA GLU A 107 17.22 -5.81 11.11
C GLU A 107 17.49 -7.23 11.58
N VAL A 108 17.16 -7.54 12.82
CA VAL A 108 17.38 -8.89 13.36
C VAL A 108 16.47 -9.89 12.67
N ILE A 109 15.20 -9.52 12.47
CA ILE A 109 14.23 -10.36 11.75
C ILE A 109 14.71 -10.55 10.30
N GLU A 110 15.09 -9.47 9.64
CA GLU A 110 15.55 -9.54 8.24
C GLU A 110 16.77 -10.42 8.10
N LYS A 111 17.73 -10.26 8.97
CA LYS A 111 18.95 -11.05 8.96
C LYS A 111 18.67 -12.53 9.17
N ARG A 112 17.79 -12.85 10.13
CA ARG A 112 17.45 -14.23 10.45
C ARG A 112 16.76 -14.91 9.27
N GLN A 113 15.91 -14.23 8.57
CA GLN A 113 15.24 -14.75 7.38
C GLN A 113 16.26 -15.09 6.29
N ARG A 114 17.23 -14.20 6.06
CA ARG A 114 18.30 -14.46 5.08
C ARG A 114 19.14 -15.67 5.48
N GLU A 115 19.49 -15.80 6.75
CA GLU A 115 20.25 -16.95 7.24
C GLU A 115 19.51 -18.26 7.02
N LEU A 116 18.20 -18.27 7.31
CA LEU A 116 17.39 -19.47 7.11
C LEU A 116 17.33 -19.89 5.65
N ALA A 117 17.20 -18.93 4.74
CA ALA A 117 17.21 -19.23 3.32
C ALA A 117 18.57 -19.75 2.86
N ASN A 118 19.64 -19.09 3.29
CA ASN A 118 21.02 -19.48 2.93
C ASN A 118 21.36 -20.87 3.44
N GLU A 119 20.96 -21.22 4.66
CA GLU A 119 21.22 -22.55 5.24
C GLU A 119 20.60 -23.67 4.41
N ARG A 120 19.56 -23.34 3.65
CA ARG A 120 18.84 -24.30 2.81
C ARG A 120 19.17 -24.19 1.34
N GLY A 121 20.14 -23.34 0.98
CA GLY A 121 20.59 -23.17 -0.39
C GLY A 121 19.72 -22.28 -1.24
N PHE A 122 18.98 -21.36 -0.62
CA PHE A 122 18.07 -20.47 -1.33
C PHE A 122 18.46 -19.00 -1.16
N GLU A 123 18.04 -18.19 -2.11
CA GLU A 123 18.11 -16.74 -2.07
C GLU A 123 16.69 -16.21 -1.97
N ILE A 124 16.45 -15.23 -1.10
CA ILE A 124 15.13 -14.64 -0.97
C ILE A 124 14.89 -13.67 -2.12
N ILE A 125 13.82 -13.91 -2.89
CA ILE A 125 13.39 -13.01 -3.96
C ILE A 125 12.47 -11.94 -3.38
N ASP A 126 11.56 -12.36 -2.51
CA ASP A 126 10.57 -11.47 -1.89
C ASP A 126 10.05 -12.14 -0.63
N HIS A 127 9.53 -11.36 0.29
CA HIS A 127 8.85 -11.90 1.46
C HIS A 127 7.92 -10.86 2.05
N SER A 128 6.96 -11.32 2.85
CA SER A 128 6.10 -10.43 3.62
C SER A 128 5.88 -11.05 4.99
N LEU A 129 5.87 -10.21 6.00
CA LEU A 129 5.60 -10.63 7.37
C LEU A 129 4.46 -9.77 7.92
N VAL A 130 3.41 -10.41 8.37
CA VAL A 130 2.27 -9.73 8.97
C VAL A 130 2.01 -10.34 10.33
N LEU A 131 2.01 -9.50 11.36
CA LEU A 131 1.66 -9.90 12.71
C LEU A 131 0.25 -9.41 12.99
N TYR A 132 -0.64 -10.31 13.35
CA TYR A 132 -2.00 -9.97 13.75
C TYR A 132 -2.01 -9.80 15.25
N VAL A 133 -2.28 -8.58 15.70
CA VAL A 133 -2.06 -8.19 17.09
C VAL A 133 -3.33 -7.62 17.72
N ARG A 134 -3.32 -7.58 19.02
CA ARG A 134 -4.40 -7.00 19.85
C ARG A 134 -3.75 -6.23 20.98
N LYS A 135 -4.30 -5.06 21.29
CA LYS A 135 -3.78 -4.28 22.42
C LYS A 135 -3.88 -5.07 23.70
N ARG A 136 -2.84 -4.97 24.50
CA ARG A 136 -2.85 -5.56 25.84
C ARG A 136 -3.69 -4.70 26.77
N ASP A 137 -4.31 -5.35 27.72
CA ASP A 137 -5.07 -4.68 28.78
C ASP A 137 -4.17 -3.94 29.76
#